data_5fe94a85176bfb46156e29508a513a30
#
_entry.id   5fe94a85176bfb46156e29508a513a30
#
_cell.length_a   1.000
_cell.length_b   1.000
_cell.length_c   1.000
_cell.angle_alpha   90.00
_cell.angle_beta   90.00
_cell.angle_gamma   90.00
#
_symmetry.space_group_name_H-M   'P 1'
#
loop_
_entity.id
_entity.type
_entity.pdbx_description
1 polymer ?
#
loop_
_entity_poly.entity_id
_entity_poly.type
_entity_poly.pdbx_seq_one_letter_code
_entity_poly.pdbx_strand_id
1 'polypeptide(L)'
;MTFLKHALITLLLAALVGVAVAAWIITGGRFDVAVSAELPEPIHDLIHQTRVNSVRRQARDLQAPPVNLNEDAVLFEAVVGFESMCADCHHPPGGQPSALARGLNPPPANLSESAQKRSIEELFWVTRHGIRMSGMPAWGPTHSDAELWPIVALITRFPDFAEADYGNLLEAALEAGVEHHHHHGDHDHDHGGDGHDHDEEDHEHNAGQHEH
;
A
#
# COMPACT_ATOMS: atom_id res chain seq x y z
N MET A 1 2.73 27.01 -48.44
CA MET A 1 2.66 27.72 -47.11
C MET A 1 1.24 27.80 -46.55
N THR A 2 0.20 27.97 -47.38
CA THR A 2 -1.21 28.03 -46.93
C THR A 2 -1.71 26.73 -46.29
N PHE A 3 -1.42 25.57 -46.91
CA PHE A 3 -1.80 24.25 -46.36
C PHE A 3 -1.27 24.01 -44.93
N LEU A 4 0.01 24.32 -44.69
CA LEU A 4 0.63 24.16 -43.37
C LEU A 4 0.00 25.06 -42.31
N LYS A 5 -0.38 26.29 -42.69
CA LYS A 5 -1.10 27.22 -41.80
C LYS A 5 -2.48 26.69 -41.42
N HIS A 6 -3.24 26.18 -42.39
CA HIS A 6 -4.57 25.58 -42.11
C HIS A 6 -4.44 24.33 -41.22
N ALA A 7 -3.48 23.45 -41.52
CA ALA A 7 -3.23 22.29 -40.69
C ALA A 7 -2.89 22.66 -39.23
N LEU A 8 -2.03 23.69 -39.06
CA LEU A 8 -1.66 24.18 -37.72
C LEU A 8 -2.86 24.76 -36.95
N ILE A 9 -3.69 25.59 -37.66
CA ILE A 9 -4.91 26.18 -37.11
C ILE A 9 -5.88 25.09 -36.66
N THR A 10 -6.09 24.05 -37.49
CA THR A 10 -6.98 22.93 -37.17
C THR A 10 -6.50 22.17 -35.94
N LEU A 11 -5.17 21.90 -35.83
CA LEU A 11 -4.60 21.26 -34.68
C LEU A 11 -4.76 22.09 -33.42
N LEU A 12 -4.53 23.40 -33.48
CA LEU A 12 -4.73 24.32 -32.35
C LEU A 12 -6.19 24.36 -31.90
N LEU A 13 -7.13 24.43 -32.83
CA LEU A 13 -8.56 24.37 -32.48
C LEU A 13 -8.95 23.06 -31.85
N ALA A 14 -8.48 21.93 -32.39
CA ALA A 14 -8.72 20.62 -31.82
C ALA A 14 -8.16 20.49 -30.37
N ALA A 15 -6.94 21.01 -30.14
CA ALA A 15 -6.33 21.05 -28.82
C ALA A 15 -7.15 21.92 -27.85
N LEU A 16 -7.61 23.08 -28.28
CA LEU A 16 -8.41 24.00 -27.48
C LEU A 16 -9.77 23.38 -27.09
N VAL A 17 -10.42 22.71 -28.05
CA VAL A 17 -11.66 21.95 -27.78
C VAL A 17 -11.38 20.81 -26.78
N GLY A 18 -10.27 20.07 -26.92
CA GLY A 18 -9.87 19.02 -25.97
C GLY A 18 -9.68 19.57 -24.55
N VAL A 19 -8.99 20.70 -24.41
CA VAL A 19 -8.80 21.37 -23.10
C VAL A 19 -10.15 21.84 -22.53
N ALA A 20 -11.03 22.41 -23.35
CA ALA A 20 -12.33 22.87 -22.89
C ALA A 20 -13.22 21.71 -22.40
N VAL A 21 -13.20 20.58 -23.11
CA VAL A 21 -13.92 19.36 -22.71
C VAL A 21 -13.35 18.80 -21.41
N ALA A 22 -12.03 18.72 -21.28
CA ALA A 22 -11.38 18.28 -20.05
C ALA A 22 -11.73 19.20 -18.85
N ALA A 23 -11.66 20.50 -19.04
CA ALA A 23 -12.06 21.47 -18.03
C ALA A 23 -13.54 21.31 -17.62
N TRP A 24 -14.43 21.11 -18.59
CA TRP A 24 -15.86 20.90 -18.34
C TRP A 24 -16.14 19.61 -17.56
N ILE A 25 -15.41 18.51 -17.82
CA ILE A 25 -15.51 17.26 -17.07
C ILE A 25 -15.03 17.48 -15.63
N ILE A 26 -13.85 18.10 -15.46
CA ILE A 26 -13.21 18.29 -14.15
C ILE A 26 -14.02 19.23 -13.27
N THR A 27 -14.34 20.42 -13.77
CA THR A 27 -15.06 21.45 -13.00
C THR A 27 -16.55 21.12 -12.78
N GLY A 28 -17.12 20.35 -13.70
CA GLY A 28 -18.52 19.92 -13.64
C GLY A 28 -18.78 18.72 -12.75
N GLY A 29 -17.75 18.13 -12.11
CA GLY A 29 -17.90 16.95 -11.25
C GLY A 29 -18.48 15.72 -11.96
N ARG A 30 -18.24 15.60 -13.28
CA ARG A 30 -18.79 14.51 -14.11
C ARG A 30 -17.97 13.23 -14.06
N PHE A 31 -16.77 13.31 -13.51
CA PHE A 31 -15.95 12.13 -13.27
C PHE A 31 -16.36 11.52 -11.92
N ASP A 32 -16.89 10.30 -11.94
CA ASP A 32 -17.23 9.58 -10.72
C ASP A 32 -15.94 9.05 -10.05
N VAL A 33 -15.69 9.48 -8.81
CA VAL A 33 -14.53 9.08 -8.01
C VAL A 33 -14.86 7.95 -7.03
N ALA A 34 -16.08 7.42 -7.05
CA ALA A 34 -16.46 6.32 -6.18
C ALA A 34 -15.64 5.07 -6.53
N VAL A 35 -15.17 4.36 -5.50
CA VAL A 35 -14.43 3.10 -5.67
C VAL A 35 -15.28 2.02 -6.34
N SER A 36 -16.60 2.09 -6.17
CA SER A 36 -17.57 1.20 -6.80
C SER A 36 -17.87 1.52 -8.28
N ALA A 37 -17.40 2.68 -8.76
CA ALA A 37 -17.57 3.04 -10.18
C ALA A 37 -16.52 2.33 -11.03
N GLU A 38 -16.98 1.74 -12.13
CA GLU A 38 -16.08 1.08 -13.10
C GLU A 38 -15.40 2.11 -13.99
N LEU A 39 -14.09 1.99 -14.14
CA LEU A 39 -13.35 2.76 -15.14
C LEU A 39 -13.57 2.16 -16.53
N PRO A 40 -13.67 2.99 -17.59
CA PRO A 40 -13.66 2.49 -18.95
C PRO A 40 -12.43 1.61 -19.20
N GLU A 41 -12.64 0.43 -19.82
CA GLU A 41 -11.57 -0.55 -20.06
C GLU A 41 -10.27 0.03 -20.64
N PRO A 42 -10.30 0.94 -21.65
CA PRO A 42 -9.06 1.50 -22.19
C PRO A 42 -8.24 2.31 -21.18
N ILE A 43 -8.93 2.97 -20.23
CA ILE A 43 -8.26 3.73 -19.16
C ILE A 43 -7.68 2.77 -18.13
N HIS A 44 -8.44 1.76 -17.75
CA HIS A 44 -7.98 0.70 -16.84
C HIS A 44 -6.72 0.02 -17.40
N ASP A 45 -6.72 -0.39 -18.66
CA ASP A 45 -5.60 -1.05 -19.30
C ASP A 45 -4.36 -0.14 -19.39
N LEU A 46 -4.55 1.13 -19.70
CA LEU A 46 -3.47 2.11 -19.75
C LEU A 46 -2.81 2.27 -18.37
N ILE A 47 -3.61 2.39 -17.32
CA ILE A 47 -3.11 2.50 -15.94
C ILE A 47 -2.39 1.21 -15.55
N HIS A 48 -2.97 0.04 -15.86
CA HIS A 48 -2.36 -1.26 -15.58
C HIS A 48 -0.99 -1.41 -16.26
N GLN A 49 -0.91 -1.14 -17.57
CA GLN A 49 0.36 -1.23 -18.32
C GLN A 49 1.39 -0.23 -17.81
N THR A 50 0.98 0.99 -17.49
CA THR A 50 1.86 2.01 -16.93
C THR A 50 2.46 1.54 -15.59
N ARG A 51 1.63 0.99 -14.70
CA ARG A 51 2.04 0.43 -13.42
C ARG A 51 3.05 -0.71 -13.60
N VAL A 52 2.73 -1.69 -14.46
CA VAL A 52 3.61 -2.84 -14.71
C VAL A 52 4.97 -2.39 -15.23
N ASN A 53 4.98 -1.51 -16.23
CA ASN A 53 6.22 -1.02 -16.83
C ASN A 53 7.04 -0.17 -15.85
N SER A 54 6.36 0.63 -15.02
CA SER A 54 7.02 1.44 -13.98
C SER A 54 7.71 0.55 -12.94
N VAL A 55 7.00 -0.44 -12.39
CA VAL A 55 7.56 -1.38 -11.40
C VAL A 55 8.76 -2.10 -11.97
N ARG A 56 8.67 -2.68 -13.17
CA ARG A 56 9.80 -3.37 -13.84
C ARG A 56 11.00 -2.47 -14.02
N ARG A 57 10.78 -1.22 -14.40
CA ARG A 57 11.86 -0.27 -14.59
C ARG A 57 12.55 0.10 -13.28
N GLN A 58 11.78 0.34 -12.24
CA GLN A 58 12.29 0.77 -10.94
C GLN A 58 12.98 -0.38 -10.18
N ALA A 59 12.48 -1.59 -10.32
CA ALA A 59 13.06 -2.78 -9.67
C ALA A 59 14.32 -3.31 -10.37
N ARG A 60 14.64 -2.86 -11.59
CA ARG A 60 15.69 -3.44 -12.43
C ARG A 60 17.06 -3.49 -11.80
N ASP A 61 17.40 -2.46 -11.02
CA ASP A 61 18.73 -2.29 -10.44
C ASP A 61 18.78 -2.77 -8.97
N LEU A 62 17.66 -3.32 -8.46
CA LEU A 62 17.61 -3.95 -7.15
C LEU A 62 18.27 -5.32 -7.21
N GLN A 63 18.89 -5.72 -6.10
CA GLN A 63 19.44 -7.04 -5.91
C GLN A 63 18.86 -7.64 -4.63
N ALA A 64 18.17 -8.76 -4.77
CA ALA A 64 17.65 -9.48 -3.61
C ALA A 64 18.84 -10.05 -2.80
N PRO A 65 18.92 -9.76 -1.49
CA PRO A 65 19.88 -10.41 -0.62
C PRO A 65 19.53 -11.90 -0.49
N PRO A 66 20.50 -12.75 -0.15
CA PRO A 66 20.22 -14.14 0.18
C PRO A 66 19.41 -14.21 1.47
N VAL A 67 18.13 -14.60 1.37
CA VAL A 67 17.27 -14.86 2.52
C VAL A 67 17.17 -16.35 2.75
N ASN A 68 17.59 -16.82 3.93
CA ASN A 68 17.56 -18.24 4.28
C ASN A 68 16.27 -18.62 5.01
N LEU A 69 15.19 -18.87 4.26
CA LEU A 69 13.92 -19.34 4.83
C LEU A 69 13.94 -20.80 5.34
N ASN A 70 15.11 -21.47 5.38
CA ASN A 70 15.24 -22.76 6.05
C ASN A 70 15.66 -22.60 7.54
N GLU A 71 15.94 -21.39 7.98
CA GLU A 71 16.10 -21.04 9.37
C GLU A 71 14.71 -20.70 9.96
N ASP A 72 14.25 -21.47 10.94
CA ASP A 72 12.92 -21.30 11.54
C ASP A 72 12.70 -19.87 12.06
N ALA A 73 13.70 -19.25 12.65
CA ALA A 73 13.60 -17.87 13.15
C ALA A 73 13.24 -16.89 12.02
N VAL A 74 13.93 -16.97 10.88
CA VAL A 74 13.68 -16.09 9.71
C VAL A 74 12.32 -16.36 9.10
N LEU A 75 11.94 -17.65 9.01
CA LEU A 75 10.66 -18.07 8.45
C LEU A 75 9.48 -17.63 9.34
N PHE A 76 9.63 -17.75 10.66
CA PHE A 76 8.62 -17.34 11.63
C PHE A 76 8.44 -15.83 11.68
N GLU A 77 9.53 -15.05 11.65
CA GLU A 77 9.45 -13.59 11.52
C GLU A 77 8.75 -13.18 10.21
N ALA A 78 9.06 -13.86 9.11
CA ALA A 78 8.46 -13.59 7.81
C ALA A 78 6.93 -13.84 7.80
N VAL A 79 6.46 -14.95 8.39
CA VAL A 79 5.02 -15.27 8.41
C VAL A 79 4.25 -14.36 9.37
N VAL A 80 4.80 -14.03 10.53
CA VAL A 80 4.17 -13.10 11.48
C VAL A 80 4.14 -11.68 10.90
N GLY A 81 5.22 -11.25 10.24
CA GLY A 81 5.26 -9.99 9.51
C GLY A 81 4.23 -9.94 8.37
N PHE A 82 4.09 -11.02 7.59
CA PHE A 82 3.06 -11.10 6.56
C PHE A 82 1.65 -11.01 7.16
N GLU A 83 1.37 -11.75 8.22
CA GLU A 83 0.07 -11.75 8.90
C GLU A 83 -0.32 -10.35 9.36
N SER A 84 0.59 -9.64 10.02
CA SER A 84 0.31 -8.33 10.60
C SER A 84 0.23 -7.19 9.58
N MET A 85 0.96 -7.29 8.46
CA MET A 85 1.09 -6.19 7.50
C MET A 85 0.30 -6.40 6.21
N CYS A 86 0.06 -7.63 5.81
CA CYS A 86 -0.41 -7.98 4.47
C CYS A 86 -1.74 -8.73 4.43
N ALA A 87 -1.98 -9.62 5.42
CA ALA A 87 -3.07 -10.60 5.38
C ALA A 87 -4.47 -9.97 5.37
N ASP A 88 -4.65 -8.79 5.95
CA ASP A 88 -5.94 -8.07 5.93
C ASP A 88 -6.40 -7.74 4.51
N CYS A 89 -5.45 -7.47 3.61
CA CYS A 89 -5.74 -7.16 2.21
C CYS A 89 -5.43 -8.34 1.28
N HIS A 90 -4.27 -8.99 1.47
CA HIS A 90 -3.80 -10.09 0.64
C HIS A 90 -4.03 -11.41 1.38
N HIS A 91 -5.15 -12.08 1.11
CA HIS A 91 -5.38 -13.40 1.73
C HIS A 91 -4.21 -14.36 1.45
N PRO A 92 -3.77 -15.10 2.48
CA PRO A 92 -2.74 -16.12 2.32
C PRO A 92 -3.27 -17.32 1.48
N PRO A 93 -2.38 -18.24 1.06
CA PRO A 93 -2.80 -19.48 0.41
C PRO A 93 -3.89 -20.21 1.22
N GLY A 94 -4.96 -20.64 0.55
CA GLY A 94 -6.14 -21.27 1.19
C GLY A 94 -7.12 -20.27 1.83
N GLY A 95 -6.74 -19.02 2.02
CA GLY A 95 -7.58 -17.98 2.62
C GLY A 95 -8.62 -17.39 1.68
N GLN A 96 -9.57 -16.65 2.24
CA GLN A 96 -10.60 -15.91 1.49
C GLN A 96 -10.40 -14.40 1.67
N PRO A 97 -10.74 -13.59 0.64
CA PRO A 97 -10.66 -12.15 0.75
C PRO A 97 -11.45 -11.58 1.93
N SER A 98 -10.83 -10.73 2.72
CA SER A 98 -11.46 -10.03 3.85
C SER A 98 -12.56 -9.06 3.39
N ALA A 99 -13.34 -8.51 4.32
CA ALA A 99 -14.29 -7.45 4.02
C ALA A 99 -13.60 -6.19 3.48
N LEU A 100 -12.42 -5.86 4.03
CA LEU A 100 -11.59 -4.75 3.56
C LEU A 100 -11.13 -4.98 2.11
N ALA A 101 -10.56 -6.16 1.82
CA ALA A 101 -10.08 -6.52 0.50
C ALA A 101 -11.17 -6.41 -0.59
N ARG A 102 -12.41 -6.83 -0.25
CA ARG A 102 -13.56 -6.71 -1.17
C ARG A 102 -14.00 -5.28 -1.45
N GLY A 103 -13.66 -4.34 -0.58
CA GLY A 103 -13.96 -2.92 -0.76
C GLY A 103 -12.91 -2.12 -1.54
N LEU A 104 -11.78 -2.73 -1.88
CA LEU A 104 -10.70 -2.04 -2.58
C LEU A 104 -10.84 -2.13 -4.11
N ASN A 105 -10.54 -1.04 -4.79
CA ASN A 105 -10.46 -0.99 -6.25
C ASN A 105 -9.20 -0.19 -6.68
N PRO A 106 -8.24 -0.77 -7.39
CA PRO A 106 -8.25 -2.18 -7.81
C PRO A 106 -8.22 -3.15 -6.62
N PRO A 107 -8.77 -4.36 -6.79
CA PRO A 107 -8.71 -5.38 -5.74
C PRO A 107 -7.25 -5.76 -5.44
N PRO A 108 -6.94 -6.16 -4.19
CA PRO A 108 -5.63 -6.66 -3.84
C PRO A 108 -5.25 -7.87 -4.72
N ALA A 109 -3.99 -7.88 -5.16
CA ALA A 109 -3.51 -8.96 -6.01
C ALA A 109 -3.46 -10.29 -5.24
N ASN A 110 -3.79 -11.39 -5.91
CA ASN A 110 -3.46 -12.73 -5.44
C ASN A 110 -1.94 -12.89 -5.45
N LEU A 111 -1.34 -13.07 -4.28
CA LEU A 111 0.12 -13.09 -4.15
C LEU A 111 0.74 -14.39 -4.67
N SER A 112 0.04 -15.53 -4.60
CA SER A 112 0.50 -16.77 -5.22
C SER A 112 0.64 -16.63 -6.74
N GLU A 113 -0.31 -15.93 -7.39
CA GLU A 113 -0.21 -15.63 -8.82
C GLU A 113 0.85 -14.57 -9.12
N SER A 114 0.99 -13.58 -8.25
CA SER A 114 1.98 -12.49 -8.42
C SER A 114 3.40 -13.04 -8.31
N ALA A 115 3.65 -13.98 -7.40
CA ALA A 115 4.92 -14.66 -7.24
C ALA A 115 5.37 -15.44 -8.49
N GLN A 116 4.42 -15.96 -9.26
CA GLN A 116 4.71 -16.67 -10.53
C GLN A 116 5.00 -15.72 -11.70
N LYS A 117 4.51 -14.48 -11.64
CA LYS A 117 4.53 -13.54 -12.78
C LYS A 117 5.57 -12.42 -12.63
N ARG A 118 6.12 -12.23 -11.42
CA ARG A 118 7.00 -11.11 -11.08
C ARG A 118 8.28 -11.62 -10.43
N SER A 119 9.37 -10.86 -10.63
CA SER A 119 10.60 -11.15 -9.90
C SER A 119 10.48 -10.75 -8.43
N ILE A 120 11.33 -11.31 -7.58
CA ILE A 120 11.37 -10.97 -6.15
C ILE A 120 11.70 -9.48 -5.94
N GLU A 121 12.51 -8.88 -6.80
CA GLU A 121 12.84 -7.46 -6.77
C GLU A 121 11.62 -6.59 -7.12
N GLU A 122 10.78 -7.02 -8.07
CA GLU A 122 9.51 -6.35 -8.40
C GLU A 122 8.53 -6.40 -7.21
N LEU A 123 8.42 -7.55 -6.55
CA LEU A 123 7.59 -7.73 -5.35
C LEU A 123 8.10 -6.86 -4.21
N PHE A 124 9.43 -6.87 -3.97
CA PHE A 124 10.03 -6.03 -2.93
C PHE A 124 9.82 -4.55 -3.20
N TRP A 125 10.03 -4.10 -4.44
CA TRP A 125 9.82 -2.69 -4.79
C TRP A 125 8.39 -2.24 -4.48
N VAL A 126 7.40 -3.06 -4.83
CA VAL A 126 5.99 -2.77 -4.53
C VAL A 126 5.72 -2.74 -3.04
N THR A 127 6.25 -3.70 -2.28
CA THR A 127 6.09 -3.74 -0.82
C THR A 127 6.70 -2.51 -0.17
N ARG A 128 7.92 -2.15 -0.55
CA ARG A 128 8.64 -1.01 0.02
C ARG A 128 8.00 0.34 -0.30
N HIS A 129 7.55 0.53 -1.55
CA HIS A 129 7.11 1.84 -2.06
C HIS A 129 5.59 1.99 -2.22
N GLY A 130 4.83 0.90 -2.10
CA GLY A 130 3.40 0.90 -2.35
C GLY A 130 3.03 1.17 -3.80
N ILE A 131 1.74 1.33 -4.06
CA ILE A 131 1.22 1.68 -5.39
C ILE A 131 0.29 2.88 -5.26
N ARG A 132 0.66 3.97 -5.92
CA ARG A 132 -0.12 5.21 -5.91
C ARG A 132 -1.53 4.97 -6.45
N MET A 133 -2.53 5.59 -5.81
CA MET A 133 -3.96 5.49 -6.14
C MET A 133 -4.49 4.05 -6.06
N SER A 134 -3.96 3.27 -5.12
CA SER A 134 -4.47 1.96 -4.74
C SER A 134 -4.46 1.84 -3.21
N GLY A 135 -5.05 0.77 -2.68
CA GLY A 135 -5.00 0.45 -1.25
C GLY A 135 -3.65 -0.07 -0.75
N MET A 136 -2.66 -0.30 -1.64
CA MET A 136 -1.35 -0.82 -1.24
C MET A 136 -0.47 0.28 -0.65
N PRO A 137 -0.21 0.28 0.68
CA PRO A 137 0.64 1.27 1.34
C PRO A 137 2.12 1.07 1.02
N ALA A 138 2.93 2.07 1.31
CA ALA A 138 4.39 1.96 1.32
C ALA A 138 4.85 1.53 2.72
N TRP A 139 5.54 0.41 2.83
CA TRP A 139 6.05 -0.09 4.11
C TRP A 139 7.45 0.44 4.45
N GLY A 140 8.23 0.87 3.44
CA GLY A 140 9.59 1.39 3.64
C GLY A 140 9.74 2.57 4.61
N PRO A 141 8.76 3.46 4.79
CA PRO A 141 8.84 4.52 5.81
C PRO A 141 8.83 4.02 7.26
N THR A 142 8.29 2.84 7.52
CA THR A 142 8.08 2.29 8.88
C THR A 142 8.85 0.98 9.12
N HIS A 143 9.37 0.35 8.08
CA HIS A 143 10.09 -0.92 8.17
C HIS A 143 11.38 -0.86 7.34
N SER A 144 12.43 -1.46 7.87
CA SER A 144 13.71 -1.60 7.18
C SER A 144 13.63 -2.61 6.04
N ASP A 145 14.57 -2.50 5.10
CA ASP A 145 14.68 -3.48 4.01
C ASP A 145 14.97 -4.90 4.56
N ALA A 146 15.68 -5.01 5.70
CA ALA A 146 15.97 -6.28 6.34
C ALA A 146 14.72 -7.00 6.88
N GLU A 147 13.72 -6.26 7.32
CA GLU A 147 12.41 -6.80 7.75
C GLU A 147 11.52 -7.15 6.56
N LEU A 148 11.59 -6.39 5.49
CA LEU A 148 10.72 -6.59 4.32
C LEU A 148 11.17 -7.73 3.41
N TRP A 149 12.48 -7.99 3.25
CA TRP A 149 12.98 -9.04 2.37
C TRP A 149 12.55 -10.45 2.77
N PRO A 150 12.56 -10.86 4.06
CA PRO A 150 12.03 -12.16 4.48
C PRO A 150 10.55 -12.36 4.11
N ILE A 151 9.72 -11.33 4.30
CA ILE A 151 8.29 -11.38 3.95
C ILE A 151 8.11 -11.58 2.45
N VAL A 152 8.86 -10.83 1.63
CA VAL A 152 8.79 -10.97 0.16
C VAL A 152 9.32 -12.33 -0.29
N ALA A 153 10.38 -12.84 0.34
CA ALA A 153 10.90 -14.17 0.07
C ALA A 153 9.87 -15.26 0.41
N LEU A 154 9.14 -15.13 1.54
CA LEU A 154 8.03 -16.01 1.89
C LEU A 154 6.93 -16.01 0.81
N ILE A 155 6.54 -14.83 0.31
CA ILE A 155 5.55 -14.70 -0.77
C ILE A 155 5.96 -15.49 -2.01
N THR A 156 7.23 -15.57 -2.34
CA THR A 156 7.69 -16.37 -3.50
C THR A 156 7.45 -17.87 -3.34
N ARG A 157 7.22 -18.36 -2.12
CA ARG A 157 6.89 -19.77 -1.84
C ARG A 157 5.39 -20.06 -1.85
N PHE A 158 4.53 -19.05 -1.83
CA PHE A 158 3.08 -19.23 -1.80
C PHE A 158 2.51 -20.12 -2.92
N PRO A 159 3.05 -20.12 -4.15
CA PRO A 159 2.59 -21.06 -5.18
C PRO A 159 2.75 -22.53 -4.81
N ASP A 160 3.69 -22.87 -3.93
CA ASP A 160 4.01 -24.23 -3.53
C ASP A 160 3.27 -24.66 -2.25
N PHE A 161 2.58 -23.73 -1.58
CA PHE A 161 1.86 -24.00 -0.33
C PHE A 161 0.55 -24.73 -0.61
N ALA A 162 0.30 -25.83 0.13
CA ALA A 162 -1.02 -26.41 0.25
C ALA A 162 -1.91 -25.49 1.14
N GLU A 163 -3.22 -25.72 1.09
CA GLU A 163 -4.22 -24.89 1.78
C GLU A 163 -3.95 -24.70 3.29
N ALA A 164 -3.43 -25.74 3.96
CA ALA A 164 -3.16 -25.72 5.40
C ALA A 164 -1.75 -25.22 5.75
N ASP A 165 -0.82 -25.14 4.81
CA ASP A 165 0.61 -24.89 5.11
C ASP A 165 0.83 -23.53 5.76
N TYR A 166 0.14 -22.49 5.27
CA TYR A 166 0.25 -21.16 5.85
C TYR A 166 -0.24 -21.11 7.30
N GLY A 167 -1.41 -21.71 7.57
CA GLY A 167 -1.99 -21.75 8.91
C GLY A 167 -1.11 -22.51 9.89
N ASN A 168 -0.59 -23.67 9.50
CA ASN A 168 0.33 -24.46 10.32
C ASN A 168 1.64 -23.72 10.63
N LEU A 169 2.17 -23.00 9.63
CA LEU A 169 3.38 -22.20 9.79
C LEU A 169 3.15 -21.04 10.77
N LEU A 170 2.04 -20.32 10.64
CA LEU A 170 1.69 -19.22 11.53
C LEU A 170 1.48 -19.71 12.96
N GLU A 171 0.76 -20.83 13.16
CA GLU A 171 0.56 -21.44 14.47
C GLU A 171 1.91 -21.80 15.13
N ALA A 172 2.81 -22.44 14.39
CA ALA A 172 4.14 -22.79 14.90
C ALA A 172 4.97 -21.55 15.29
N ALA A 173 4.88 -20.47 14.53
CA ALA A 173 5.57 -19.21 14.83
C ALA A 173 5.03 -18.55 16.12
N LEU A 174 3.70 -18.56 16.31
CA LEU A 174 3.06 -18.02 17.51
C LEU A 174 3.36 -18.86 18.75
N GLU A 175 3.38 -20.20 18.62
CA GLU A 175 3.80 -21.11 19.70
C GLU A 175 5.27 -20.90 20.10
N ALA A 176 6.13 -20.53 19.13
CA ALA A 176 7.53 -20.18 19.39
C ALA A 176 7.68 -18.79 20.06
N GLY A 177 6.58 -18.04 20.24
CA GLY A 177 6.59 -16.73 20.89
C GLY A 177 7.11 -15.60 19.99
N VAL A 178 7.06 -15.75 18.67
CA VAL A 178 7.45 -14.70 17.74
C VAL A 178 6.32 -13.67 17.65
N GLU A 179 6.64 -12.42 17.96
CA GLU A 179 5.72 -11.29 17.86
C GLU A 179 6.26 -10.28 16.83
N HIS A 180 5.37 -9.63 16.10
CA HIS A 180 5.77 -8.56 15.20
C HIS A 180 5.97 -7.26 15.99
N HIS A 181 7.23 -6.84 16.13
CA HIS A 181 7.58 -5.58 16.78
C HIS A 181 7.59 -4.45 15.74
N HIS A 182 6.64 -3.52 15.83
CA HIS A 182 6.76 -2.27 15.12
C HIS A 182 7.86 -1.43 15.78
N HIS A 183 9.01 -1.32 15.14
CA HIS A 183 9.99 -0.31 15.52
C HIS A 183 9.41 1.06 15.17
N HIS A 184 8.69 1.67 16.12
CA HIS A 184 8.50 3.10 16.09
C HIS A 184 9.89 3.71 16.23
N GLY A 185 10.43 4.29 15.14
CA GLY A 185 11.67 5.05 15.23
C GLY A 185 11.51 6.07 16.35
N ASP A 186 12.37 5.98 17.37
CA ASP A 186 12.47 6.97 18.42
C ASP A 186 12.81 8.31 17.75
N HIS A 187 11.79 9.09 17.44
CA HIS A 187 11.96 10.50 17.25
C HIS A 187 12.15 11.09 18.64
N ASP A 188 13.41 11.21 19.06
CA ASP A 188 13.80 12.02 20.19
C ASP A 188 13.27 13.43 19.96
N HIS A 189 12.07 13.71 20.44
CA HIS A 189 11.59 15.05 20.66
C HIS A 189 12.28 15.55 21.93
N ASP A 190 13.45 16.18 21.73
CA ASP A 190 14.10 16.99 22.74
C ASP A 190 13.15 18.16 23.08
N HIS A 191 12.28 17.94 24.04
CA HIS A 191 11.48 18.99 24.66
C HIS A 191 12.38 19.73 25.62
N GLY A 192 13.07 20.75 25.09
CA GLY A 192 13.72 21.77 25.89
C GLY A 192 12.72 22.34 26.90
N GLY A 193 12.99 22.11 28.19
CA GLY A 193 12.14 22.57 29.27
C GLY A 193 12.19 24.07 29.38
N ASP A 194 11.08 24.73 29.03
CA ASP A 194 10.77 26.07 29.49
C ASP A 194 9.77 25.93 30.62
N GLY A 195 10.24 26.21 31.85
CA GLY A 195 9.41 26.25 33.04
C GLY A 195 8.41 27.37 32.97
N HIS A 196 7.14 27.03 33.00
CA HIS A 196 6.07 27.95 33.31
C HIS A 196 5.53 27.63 34.70
N ASP A 197 5.86 28.51 35.66
CA ASP A 197 5.23 28.60 36.96
C ASP A 197 3.75 28.98 36.71
N HIS A 198 2.82 28.10 37.08
CA HIS A 198 1.42 28.43 37.16
C HIS A 198 1.05 28.65 38.61
N ASP A 199 0.77 29.93 38.94
CA ASP A 199 0.16 30.36 40.18
C ASP A 199 -1.22 29.69 40.32
N GLU A 200 -1.42 29.09 41.48
CA GLU A 200 -2.71 28.54 41.93
C GLU A 200 -3.70 29.69 42.21
N GLU A 201 -4.73 29.85 41.39
CA GLU A 201 -5.93 30.63 41.78
C GLU A 201 -7.08 29.68 42.06
N ASP A 202 -7.47 29.67 43.33
CA ASP A 202 -8.67 29.00 43.86
C ASP A 202 -9.96 29.55 43.23
N HIS A 203 -10.69 28.70 42.55
CA HIS A 203 -12.09 28.98 42.20
C HIS A 203 -13.02 28.04 42.91
N GLU A 204 -13.68 28.60 43.97
CA GLU A 204 -14.84 28.05 44.64
C GLU A 204 -16.01 27.77 43.68
N HIS A 205 -16.44 26.52 43.56
CA HIS A 205 -17.68 26.16 42.88
C HIS A 205 -18.89 26.30 43.82
N ASN A 206 -19.65 27.33 43.54
CA ASN A 206 -20.98 27.53 44.14
C ASN A 206 -22.03 26.61 43.47
N ALA A 207 -22.64 25.76 44.29
CA ALA A 207 -23.73 24.89 43.90
C ALA A 207 -25.04 25.70 43.76
N GLY A 208 -25.58 25.75 42.54
CA GLY A 208 -26.91 26.28 42.26
C GLY A 208 -27.82 25.20 41.70
N GLN A 209 -28.80 24.80 42.51
CA GLN A 209 -29.97 23.99 42.15
C GLN A 209 -30.88 24.77 41.21
N HIS A 210 -31.37 24.14 40.13
CA HIS A 210 -32.66 24.50 39.54
C HIS A 210 -33.36 23.24 39.03
N GLU A 211 -34.47 22.95 39.75
CA GLU A 211 -35.60 22.16 39.25
C GLU A 211 -36.34 22.94 38.14
N HIS A 212 -36.68 22.25 37.05
CA HIS A 212 -38.00 22.17 36.41
C HIS A 212 -37.98 21.19 35.27
#